data_c24faefaf257ac12dddaabfce72fc9a3
#
_entry.id   c24faefaf257ac12dddaabfce72fc9a3
#
_cell.length_a   1.000
_cell.length_b   1.000
_cell.length_c   1.000
_cell.angle_alpha   90.00
_cell.angle_beta   90.00
_cell.angle_gamma   90.00
#
_symmetry.space_group_name_H-M   'P 1'
#
loop_
_entity.id
_entity.type
_entity.pdbx_description
1 polymer ?
#
loop_
_entity_poly.entity_id
_entity_poly.type
_entity_poly.pdbx_seq_one_letter_code
_entity_poly.pdbx_strand_id
1 'polypeptide(L)'
;DGICFRDFNVYMTGNNIIMRYLRFRMGVDGGIEDDTLGGRGINNVIIDHCSMSWSTDECVSFYQNENFTMQWCIISESLKNSLHDKGAHGYGGIWGGKNASFHHNLLAHHDSRNPRLDRGSNKDAYNDVTLNMTLTDMRNNVVYNWGGNSAYGGEDGMAANFINCYYKYGPSTGKHKSRIYNISASTADSSYIAAGTGVEGWGTDVYVDGNYVDENSSVTSDNTKGVDKDSNANHYGIWSKSNITDAEKIVHFRYENEYPVNTETAEDAYKSVLESAGASIIRDSVDTRVTNDVKNRTGKIIDKPSDVGGYPTLDGGIMSKDSDLDGIPNDYEDK
;
A
#
# COMPACT_ATOMS: atom_id res chain seq x y z
N ASP A 1 2.53 19.10 10.31
CA ASP A 1 1.20 18.52 10.54
C ASP A 1 0.13 19.63 10.50
N GLY A 2 -1.11 19.28 10.07
CA GLY A 2 -2.23 20.24 9.95
C GLY A 2 -2.56 20.64 8.52
N ILE A 3 -1.67 20.47 7.56
CA ILE A 3 -1.96 20.72 6.15
C ILE A 3 -2.83 19.58 5.60
N CYS A 4 -3.93 19.94 4.94
CA CYS A 4 -4.82 18.99 4.30
C CYS A 4 -5.19 19.45 2.89
N PHE A 5 -4.81 18.67 1.89
CA PHE A 5 -5.27 18.84 0.51
C PHE A 5 -6.65 18.20 0.38
N ARG A 6 -7.61 18.95 -0.20
CA ARG A 6 -9.00 18.53 -0.31
C ARG A 6 -9.52 18.68 -1.73
N ASP A 7 -10.52 17.87 -2.03
CA ASP A 7 -11.38 17.97 -3.22
C ASP A 7 -10.69 17.61 -4.54
N PHE A 8 -9.36 17.54 -4.57
CA PHE A 8 -8.58 17.22 -5.76
C PHE A 8 -7.52 16.16 -5.45
N ASN A 9 -7.10 15.46 -6.48
CA ASN A 9 -5.96 14.54 -6.45
C ASN A 9 -4.63 15.30 -6.36
N VAL A 10 -3.60 14.61 -5.90
CA VAL A 10 -2.22 15.09 -5.97
C VAL A 10 -1.38 14.06 -6.71
N TYR A 11 -0.72 14.47 -7.77
CA TYR A 11 0.14 13.58 -8.55
C TYR A 11 1.60 14.05 -8.52
N MET A 12 2.49 13.16 -8.09
CA MET A 12 3.93 13.44 -7.96
C MET A 12 4.63 13.15 -9.29
N THR A 13 5.37 14.13 -9.81
CA THR A 13 6.11 14.04 -11.07
C THR A 13 7.61 14.27 -10.92
N GLY A 14 8.08 14.55 -9.70
CA GLY A 14 9.48 14.86 -9.41
C GLY A 14 10.21 13.72 -8.69
N ASN A 15 11.53 13.80 -8.72
CA ASN A 15 12.43 12.90 -7.99
C ASN A 15 13.01 13.57 -6.74
N ASN A 16 13.63 12.78 -5.85
CA ASN A 16 14.31 13.27 -4.65
C ASN A 16 13.36 14.02 -3.70
N ILE A 17 12.22 13.40 -3.37
CA ILE A 17 11.16 14.02 -2.57
C ILE A 17 11.04 13.30 -1.23
N ILE A 18 10.94 14.06 -0.16
CA ILE A 18 10.53 13.59 1.17
C ILE A 18 9.22 14.31 1.51
N MET A 19 8.15 13.56 1.72
CA MET A 19 6.84 14.05 2.09
C MET A 19 6.45 13.51 3.45
N ARG A 20 6.10 14.37 4.42
CA ARG A 20 5.82 13.94 5.79
C ARG A 20 4.64 14.69 6.41
N TYR A 21 3.84 13.97 7.19
CA TYR A 21 2.78 14.49 8.04
C TYR A 21 1.73 15.34 7.31
N LEU A 22 1.41 14.99 6.06
CA LEU A 22 0.38 15.64 5.26
C LEU A 22 -0.89 14.80 5.21
N ARG A 23 -2.02 15.46 5.00
CA ARG A 23 -3.31 14.83 4.76
C ARG A 23 -3.79 15.09 3.35
N PHE A 24 -4.39 14.07 2.74
CA PHE A 24 -5.02 14.12 1.43
C PHE A 24 -6.40 13.52 1.57
N ARG A 25 -7.44 14.35 1.46
CA ARG A 25 -8.85 13.99 1.63
C ARG A 25 -9.60 14.38 0.37
N MET A 26 -9.52 13.55 -0.68
CA MET A 26 -10.03 13.90 -1.99
C MET A 26 -11.55 14.15 -1.98
N GLY A 27 -12.36 13.13 -1.72
CA GLY A 27 -13.81 13.23 -1.77
C GLY A 27 -14.37 13.35 -3.19
N VAL A 28 -15.63 13.80 -3.31
CA VAL A 28 -16.35 13.87 -4.58
C VAL A 28 -16.62 15.30 -5.08
N ASP A 29 -16.36 16.29 -4.24
CA ASP A 29 -16.77 17.69 -4.52
C ASP A 29 -15.97 18.31 -5.67
N GLY A 30 -14.74 17.85 -5.91
CA GLY A 30 -13.92 18.24 -7.06
C GLY A 30 -14.41 17.70 -8.40
N GLY A 31 -15.31 16.71 -8.40
CA GLY A 31 -15.87 16.12 -9.62
C GLY A 31 -14.83 15.33 -10.45
N ILE A 32 -13.77 14.82 -9.83
CA ILE A 32 -12.64 14.16 -10.50
C ILE A 32 -12.69 12.65 -10.19
N GLU A 33 -12.51 11.83 -11.22
CA GLU A 33 -12.24 10.39 -11.11
C GLU A 33 -10.73 10.20 -11.10
N ASP A 34 -10.14 9.92 -9.91
CA ASP A 34 -8.70 9.72 -9.80
C ASP A 34 -8.29 9.12 -8.43
N ASP A 35 -7.00 8.84 -8.31
CA ASP A 35 -6.33 8.49 -7.06
C ASP A 35 -6.20 9.72 -6.14
N THR A 36 -6.27 9.50 -4.83
CA THR A 36 -6.06 10.63 -3.90
C THR A 36 -4.62 11.14 -3.95
N LEU A 37 -3.67 10.23 -4.00
CA LEU A 37 -2.24 10.52 -4.13
C LEU A 37 -1.58 9.49 -5.04
N GLY A 38 -0.88 9.93 -6.06
CA GLY A 38 -0.22 9.05 -6.99
C GLY A 38 1.12 9.55 -7.50
N GLY A 39 1.88 8.63 -8.10
CA GLY A 39 3.12 8.93 -8.80
C GLY A 39 3.66 7.71 -9.54
N ARG A 40 4.19 7.91 -10.72
CA ARG A 40 4.69 6.85 -11.59
C ARG A 40 6.00 7.23 -12.24
N GLY A 41 6.95 6.30 -12.29
CA GLY A 41 8.24 6.52 -12.94
C GLY A 41 9.12 7.56 -12.24
N ILE A 42 8.97 7.72 -10.92
CA ILE A 42 9.74 8.65 -10.09
C ILE A 42 10.75 7.89 -9.23
N ASN A 43 11.83 8.59 -8.82
CA ASN A 43 12.95 7.97 -8.13
C ASN A 43 13.29 8.71 -6.84
N ASN A 44 13.83 7.97 -5.86
CA ASN A 44 14.30 8.50 -4.59
C ASN A 44 13.21 9.29 -3.84
N VAL A 45 12.13 8.61 -3.49
CA VAL A 45 10.98 9.22 -2.82
C VAL A 45 10.69 8.52 -1.51
N ILE A 46 10.44 9.31 -0.47
CA ILE A 46 9.94 8.83 0.82
C ILE A 46 8.63 9.56 1.14
N ILE A 47 7.57 8.76 1.39
CA ILE A 47 6.30 9.25 1.94
C ILE A 47 6.18 8.67 3.35
N ASP A 48 6.11 9.54 4.33
CA ASP A 48 6.22 9.19 5.74
C ASP A 48 5.14 9.87 6.57
N HIS A 49 4.43 9.09 7.40
CA HIS A 49 3.40 9.59 8.30
C HIS A 49 2.34 10.48 7.61
N CYS A 50 1.89 10.08 6.42
CA CYS A 50 0.81 10.78 5.70
C CYS A 50 -0.51 10.03 5.83
N SER A 51 -1.63 10.76 5.70
CA SER A 51 -2.98 10.19 5.73
C SER A 51 -3.69 10.47 4.43
N MET A 52 -4.13 9.42 3.72
CA MET A 52 -4.83 9.50 2.44
C MET A 52 -6.19 8.81 2.53
N SER A 53 -7.23 9.46 1.99
CA SER A 53 -8.57 8.87 1.99
C SER A 53 -9.52 9.49 0.97
N TRP A 54 -10.62 8.76 0.72
CA TRP A 54 -11.78 9.21 -0.02
C TRP A 54 -11.52 9.44 -1.51
N SER A 55 -10.64 8.59 -2.10
CA SER A 55 -10.44 8.54 -3.54
C SER A 55 -11.71 8.09 -4.26
N THR A 56 -11.80 8.43 -5.52
CA THR A 56 -12.85 7.96 -6.43
C THR A 56 -12.40 6.80 -7.32
N ASP A 57 -11.10 6.50 -7.34
CA ASP A 57 -10.46 5.32 -7.90
C ASP A 57 -9.58 4.66 -6.82
N GLU A 58 -8.26 4.53 -6.96
CA GLU A 58 -7.39 4.06 -5.90
C GLU A 58 -7.11 5.15 -4.85
N CYS A 59 -6.93 4.72 -3.61
CA CYS A 59 -6.54 5.68 -2.58
C CYS A 59 -5.11 6.19 -2.80
N VAL A 60 -4.16 5.28 -3.08
CA VAL A 60 -2.75 5.63 -3.27
C VAL A 60 -2.08 4.70 -4.26
N SER A 61 -1.59 5.22 -5.39
CA SER A 61 -0.88 4.41 -6.38
C SER A 61 0.53 4.91 -6.65
N PHE A 62 1.50 4.06 -6.32
CA PHE A 62 2.92 4.26 -6.62
C PHE A 62 3.52 3.00 -7.20
N TYR A 63 3.81 3.02 -8.49
CA TYR A 63 4.36 1.89 -9.22
C TYR A 63 5.29 2.33 -10.35
N GLN A 64 6.12 1.39 -10.83
CA GLN A 64 7.19 1.70 -11.80
C GLN A 64 8.22 2.73 -11.28
N ASN A 65 8.33 2.84 -9.97
CA ASN A 65 9.25 3.74 -9.29
C ASN A 65 10.56 3.03 -8.96
N GLU A 66 11.61 3.78 -8.66
CA GLU A 66 12.88 3.22 -8.20
C GLU A 66 13.31 3.89 -6.88
N ASN A 67 13.82 3.11 -5.93
CA ASN A 67 14.21 3.60 -4.59
C ASN A 67 13.05 4.36 -3.92
N PHE A 68 11.93 3.69 -3.77
CA PHE A 68 10.70 4.28 -3.23
C PHE A 68 10.39 3.69 -1.84
N THR A 69 10.03 4.54 -0.91
CA THR A 69 9.55 4.11 0.41
C THR A 69 8.24 4.81 0.77
N MET A 70 7.23 4.05 1.17
CA MET A 70 6.03 4.56 1.83
C MET A 70 5.88 3.89 3.19
N GLN A 71 5.94 4.69 4.24
CA GLN A 71 5.98 4.18 5.61
C GLN A 71 5.07 4.96 6.54
N TRP A 72 4.56 4.27 7.56
CA TRP A 72 3.76 4.86 8.63
C TRP A 72 2.58 5.71 8.12
N CYS A 73 1.96 5.30 7.02
CA CYS A 73 0.84 6.02 6.43
C CYS A 73 -0.51 5.36 6.81
N ILE A 74 -1.57 6.16 6.85
CA ILE A 74 -2.96 5.67 6.85
C ILE A 74 -3.53 5.85 5.46
N ILE A 75 -3.94 4.74 4.85
CA ILE A 75 -4.60 4.68 3.55
C ILE A 75 -5.99 4.08 3.79
N SER A 76 -7.05 4.88 3.61
CA SER A 76 -8.36 4.43 4.08
C SER A 76 -9.54 4.94 3.25
N GLU A 77 -10.61 4.14 3.25
CA GLU A 77 -11.93 4.60 2.84
C GLU A 77 -12.01 5.15 1.41
N SER A 78 -11.41 4.48 0.44
CA SER A 78 -11.72 4.75 -0.96
C SER A 78 -13.23 4.55 -1.22
N LEU A 79 -13.82 5.44 -2.02
CA LEU A 79 -15.27 5.55 -2.20
C LEU A 79 -15.77 4.53 -3.23
N LYS A 80 -16.61 3.57 -2.80
CA LYS A 80 -16.97 2.43 -3.66
C LYS A 80 -17.93 2.80 -4.78
N ASN A 81 -19.06 3.41 -4.47
CA ASN A 81 -20.05 3.83 -5.47
C ASN A 81 -20.02 5.37 -5.57
N SER A 82 -19.02 5.88 -6.25
CA SER A 82 -18.77 7.33 -6.38
C SER A 82 -18.87 7.80 -7.84
N LEU A 83 -17.87 8.51 -8.33
CA LEU A 83 -17.89 9.15 -9.65
C LEU A 83 -17.28 8.27 -10.75
N HIS A 84 -16.77 7.09 -10.44
CA HIS A 84 -16.00 6.28 -11.38
C HIS A 84 -16.86 5.77 -12.54
N ASP A 85 -16.46 6.07 -13.79
CA ASP A 85 -17.19 5.74 -15.01
C ASP A 85 -17.44 4.24 -15.21
N LYS A 86 -16.53 3.39 -14.72
CA LYS A 86 -16.68 1.91 -14.75
C LYS A 86 -17.62 1.35 -13.68
N GLY A 87 -18.25 2.20 -12.88
CA GLY A 87 -19.12 1.80 -11.78
C GLY A 87 -18.36 1.60 -10.45
N ALA A 88 -18.81 0.64 -9.64
CA ALA A 88 -18.26 0.44 -8.30
C ALA A 88 -16.75 0.19 -8.31
N HIS A 89 -16.00 1.06 -7.62
CA HIS A 89 -14.57 1.02 -7.40
C HIS A 89 -14.27 0.99 -5.89
N GLY A 90 -13.47 1.89 -5.35
CA GLY A 90 -13.14 1.95 -3.93
C GLY A 90 -11.95 1.06 -3.59
N TYR A 91 -10.81 1.34 -4.19
CA TYR A 91 -9.62 0.51 -4.11
C TYR A 91 -8.51 1.14 -3.27
N GLY A 92 -7.68 0.30 -2.64
CA GLY A 92 -6.58 0.76 -1.80
C GLY A 92 -5.44 1.37 -2.61
N GLY A 93 -4.86 0.64 -3.55
CA GLY A 93 -3.81 1.18 -4.40
C GLY A 93 -3.11 0.18 -5.28
N ILE A 94 -2.38 0.69 -6.28
CA ILE A 94 -1.46 -0.08 -7.11
C ILE A 94 -0.04 0.24 -6.65
N TRP A 95 0.68 -0.78 -6.16
CA TRP A 95 2.00 -0.62 -5.56
C TRP A 95 3.03 -1.49 -6.27
N GLY A 96 4.22 -0.96 -6.46
CA GLY A 96 5.32 -1.68 -7.08
C GLY A 96 6.49 -0.79 -7.40
N GLY A 97 7.53 -1.38 -7.98
CA GLY A 97 8.73 -0.66 -8.39
C GLY A 97 9.99 -1.48 -8.17
N LYS A 98 11.12 -0.90 -8.52
CA LYS A 98 12.45 -1.45 -8.25
C LYS A 98 12.95 -0.87 -6.92
N ASN A 99 13.34 -1.73 -5.99
CA ASN A 99 13.70 -1.33 -4.62
C ASN A 99 12.58 -0.51 -3.98
N ALA A 100 11.35 -1.01 -4.02
CA ALA A 100 10.18 -0.36 -3.45
C ALA A 100 9.82 -0.99 -2.11
N SER A 101 9.78 -0.18 -1.05
CA SER A 101 9.43 -0.60 0.31
C SER A 101 8.15 0.06 0.77
N PHE A 102 7.24 -0.77 1.26
CA PHE A 102 5.98 -0.34 1.84
C PHE A 102 5.84 -0.97 3.21
N HIS A 103 6.04 -0.18 4.28
CA HIS A 103 6.08 -0.76 5.62
C HIS A 103 5.37 0.09 6.68
N HIS A 104 4.86 -0.58 7.69
CA HIS A 104 4.16 0.05 8.82
C HIS A 104 2.98 0.94 8.38
N ASN A 105 2.32 0.59 7.29
CA ASN A 105 1.13 1.30 6.82
C ASN A 105 -0.15 0.62 7.30
N LEU A 106 -1.21 1.40 7.47
CA LEU A 106 -2.57 0.92 7.67
C LEU A 106 -3.36 1.07 6.37
N LEU A 107 -3.85 -0.04 5.81
CA LEU A 107 -4.84 -0.07 4.73
C LEU A 107 -6.19 -0.49 5.34
N ALA A 108 -7.20 0.37 5.24
CA ALA A 108 -8.49 0.11 5.89
C ALA A 108 -9.70 0.52 5.04
N HIS A 109 -10.72 -0.35 5.02
CA HIS A 109 -12.03 -0.06 4.40
C HIS A 109 -11.98 0.16 2.88
N HIS A 110 -11.18 -0.63 2.16
CA HIS A 110 -11.15 -0.66 0.72
C HIS A 110 -11.84 -1.92 0.19
N ASP A 111 -12.56 -1.81 -0.91
CA ASP A 111 -13.23 -2.98 -1.50
C ASP A 111 -12.21 -4.00 -2.04
N SER A 112 -11.15 -3.50 -2.66
CA SER A 112 -10.10 -4.32 -3.29
C SER A 112 -8.77 -3.59 -3.32
N ARG A 113 -7.73 -4.18 -3.88
CA ARG A 113 -6.38 -3.62 -4.05
C ARG A 113 -5.75 -3.18 -2.72
N ASN A 114 -5.59 -4.14 -1.80
CA ASN A 114 -4.99 -3.90 -0.47
C ASN A 114 -3.57 -4.52 -0.30
N PRO A 115 -2.58 -4.17 -1.14
CA PRO A 115 -2.66 -3.49 -2.43
C PRO A 115 -2.90 -4.45 -3.61
N ARG A 116 -3.05 -3.93 -4.83
CA ARG A 116 -2.68 -4.65 -6.05
C ARG A 116 -1.20 -4.40 -6.32
N LEU A 117 -0.44 -5.45 -6.48
CA LEU A 117 0.93 -5.32 -6.96
C LEU A 117 0.92 -5.17 -8.47
N ASP A 118 1.54 -4.10 -8.95
CA ASP A 118 1.80 -3.94 -10.37
C ASP A 118 3.18 -4.51 -10.68
N ARG A 119 3.29 -5.11 -11.85
CA ARG A 119 4.60 -5.47 -12.33
C ARG A 119 5.43 -4.22 -12.56
N GLY A 120 6.69 -4.26 -12.30
CA GLY A 120 7.57 -3.22 -12.79
C GLY A 120 7.60 -3.28 -14.31
N SER A 121 7.23 -2.21 -14.99
CA SER A 121 7.30 -2.10 -16.46
C SER A 121 8.72 -2.00 -16.99
N ASN A 122 9.69 -2.44 -16.23
CA ASN A 122 11.08 -2.41 -16.69
C ASN A 122 11.26 -3.47 -17.76
N LYS A 123 11.18 -3.05 -19.02
CA LYS A 123 11.43 -3.89 -20.20
C LYS A 123 12.79 -4.61 -20.12
N ASP A 124 13.72 -4.05 -19.34
CA ASP A 124 15.06 -4.60 -19.15
C ASP A 124 15.06 -5.77 -18.13
N ALA A 125 14.06 -5.90 -17.28
CA ALA A 125 13.91 -7.02 -16.37
C ALA A 125 13.65 -8.36 -17.08
N TYR A 126 13.18 -8.32 -18.32
CA TYR A 126 12.89 -9.52 -19.12
C TYR A 126 14.10 -10.19 -19.75
N ASN A 127 15.16 -9.44 -19.98
CA ASN A 127 16.35 -9.98 -20.62
C ASN A 127 17.33 -10.63 -19.64
N ASP A 128 17.12 -10.42 -18.33
CA ASP A 128 17.92 -11.07 -17.29
C ASP A 128 17.02 -11.57 -16.15
N VAL A 129 16.48 -12.75 -16.35
CA VAL A 129 15.54 -13.44 -15.43
C VAL A 129 16.18 -13.67 -14.05
N THR A 130 17.48 -13.51 -13.91
CA THR A 130 18.21 -13.82 -12.69
C THR A 130 18.58 -12.61 -11.84
N LEU A 131 18.59 -11.40 -12.39
CA LEU A 131 19.19 -10.24 -11.71
C LEU A 131 18.31 -8.98 -11.61
N ASN A 132 17.18 -8.89 -12.31
CA ASN A 132 16.42 -7.65 -12.44
C ASN A 132 14.91 -7.76 -12.14
N MET A 133 14.48 -8.76 -11.40
CA MET A 133 13.10 -8.80 -10.92
C MET A 133 12.85 -7.56 -10.04
N THR A 134 11.78 -6.85 -10.33
CA THR A 134 11.34 -5.78 -9.44
C THR A 134 10.93 -6.40 -8.12
N LEU A 135 11.62 -6.04 -7.06
CA LEU A 135 11.27 -6.47 -5.71
C LEU A 135 10.42 -5.40 -5.04
N THR A 136 9.22 -5.79 -4.64
CA THR A 136 8.33 -5.00 -3.79
C THR A 136 8.31 -5.61 -2.39
N ASP A 137 8.77 -4.84 -1.41
CA ASP A 137 8.86 -5.29 -0.01
C ASP A 137 7.70 -4.75 0.82
N MET A 138 6.87 -5.66 1.31
CA MET A 138 5.70 -5.39 2.16
C MET A 138 5.99 -5.91 3.57
N ARG A 139 6.26 -5.00 4.53
CA ARG A 139 6.58 -5.37 5.92
C ARG A 139 5.72 -4.64 6.94
N ASN A 140 5.34 -5.35 7.99
CA ASN A 140 4.67 -4.76 9.15
C ASN A 140 3.46 -3.88 8.80
N ASN A 141 2.81 -4.13 7.65
CA ASN A 141 1.58 -3.43 7.30
C ASN A 141 0.38 -4.06 8.02
N VAL A 142 -0.60 -3.24 8.32
CA VAL A 142 -1.91 -3.68 8.83
C VAL A 142 -2.94 -3.55 7.73
N VAL A 143 -3.61 -4.64 7.39
CA VAL A 143 -4.68 -4.67 6.39
C VAL A 143 -5.99 -5.02 7.08
N TYR A 144 -6.96 -4.13 6.99
CA TYR A 144 -8.22 -4.25 7.71
C TYR A 144 -9.44 -4.06 6.82
N ASN A 145 -10.46 -4.91 7.04
CA ASN A 145 -11.83 -4.74 6.53
C ASN A 145 -11.92 -4.53 5.01
N TRP A 146 -11.18 -5.34 4.25
CA TRP A 146 -11.33 -5.37 2.79
C TRP A 146 -12.67 -5.98 2.37
N GLY A 147 -13.20 -5.60 1.21
CA GLY A 147 -14.42 -6.15 0.65
C GLY A 147 -14.19 -7.47 -0.07
N GLY A 148 -13.85 -7.39 -1.34
CA GLY A 148 -13.62 -8.54 -2.21
C GLY A 148 -12.22 -9.13 -2.17
N ASN A 149 -11.19 -8.29 -2.07
CA ASN A 149 -9.80 -8.74 -2.13
C ASN A 149 -8.90 -8.08 -1.07
N SER A 150 -8.05 -8.88 -0.44
CA SER A 150 -6.82 -8.45 0.22
C SER A 150 -5.77 -8.02 -0.82
N ALA A 151 -4.51 -8.40 -0.67
CA ALA A 151 -3.51 -8.14 -1.70
C ALA A 151 -3.61 -9.13 -2.88
N TYR A 152 -3.27 -8.67 -4.09
CA TYR A 152 -3.20 -9.50 -5.30
C TYR A 152 -2.39 -8.81 -6.41
N GLY A 153 -2.19 -9.47 -7.55
CA GLY A 153 -1.55 -8.88 -8.72
C GLY A 153 -0.22 -9.55 -9.06
N GLY A 154 0.72 -8.75 -9.58
CA GLY A 154 2.08 -9.16 -9.89
C GLY A 154 2.20 -10.04 -11.12
N GLU A 155 1.37 -9.80 -12.12
CA GLU A 155 1.46 -10.44 -13.43
C GLU A 155 2.83 -10.16 -14.07
N ASP A 156 3.28 -11.07 -14.92
CA ASP A 156 4.50 -10.95 -15.73
C ASP A 156 5.83 -11.02 -14.94
N GLY A 157 5.81 -11.68 -13.80
CA GLY A 157 7.05 -12.06 -13.12
C GLY A 157 7.72 -10.94 -12.32
N MET A 158 7.27 -10.74 -11.12
CA MET A 158 7.94 -9.90 -10.13
C MET A 158 8.30 -10.72 -8.88
N ALA A 159 9.13 -10.16 -8.01
CA ALA A 159 9.34 -10.68 -6.67
C ALA A 159 8.65 -9.79 -5.63
N ALA A 160 8.04 -10.41 -4.63
CA ALA A 160 7.39 -9.70 -3.55
C ALA A 160 7.62 -10.36 -2.18
N ASN A 161 7.87 -9.54 -1.17
CA ASN A 161 7.89 -9.99 0.23
C ASN A 161 6.61 -9.55 0.92
N PHE A 162 6.01 -10.45 1.71
CA PHE A 162 4.99 -10.13 2.69
C PHE A 162 5.49 -10.66 4.04
N ILE A 163 6.05 -9.78 4.85
CA ILE A 163 6.74 -10.16 6.08
C ILE A 163 6.11 -9.44 7.28
N ASN A 164 5.75 -10.22 8.28
CA ASN A 164 5.23 -9.72 9.56
C ASN A 164 4.08 -8.70 9.40
N CYS A 165 3.23 -8.85 8.39
CA CYS A 165 2.03 -8.05 8.21
C CYS A 165 0.86 -8.62 9.04
N TYR A 166 -0.07 -7.78 9.44
CA TYR A 166 -1.25 -8.16 10.20
C TYR A 166 -2.52 -8.04 9.34
N TYR A 167 -3.21 -9.15 9.12
CA TYR A 167 -4.44 -9.22 8.33
C TYR A 167 -5.62 -9.42 9.26
N LYS A 168 -6.52 -8.43 9.33
CA LYS A 168 -7.71 -8.46 10.18
C LYS A 168 -8.96 -8.22 9.34
N TYR A 169 -9.79 -9.26 9.18
CA TYR A 169 -11.07 -9.07 8.51
C TYR A 169 -12.01 -8.21 9.36
N GLY A 170 -12.95 -7.53 8.71
CA GLY A 170 -13.94 -6.67 9.36
C GLY A 170 -15.35 -6.88 8.84
N PRO A 171 -16.30 -6.00 9.21
CA PRO A 171 -17.72 -6.16 8.85
C PRO A 171 -17.99 -6.19 7.34
N SER A 172 -17.17 -5.52 6.54
CA SER A 172 -17.30 -5.49 5.06
C SER A 172 -16.61 -6.64 4.37
N THR A 173 -15.76 -7.42 5.05
CA THR A 173 -15.01 -8.51 4.43
C THR A 173 -15.91 -9.67 4.07
N GLY A 174 -16.26 -9.78 2.78
CA GLY A 174 -17.17 -10.78 2.27
C GLY A 174 -16.51 -12.10 1.93
N LYS A 175 -15.33 -12.04 1.32
CA LYS A 175 -14.60 -13.23 0.82
C LYS A 175 -13.13 -13.17 1.25
N HIS A 176 -12.47 -14.31 1.13
CA HIS A 176 -11.02 -14.43 1.32
C HIS A 176 -10.50 -13.88 2.65
N LYS A 177 -11.21 -14.17 3.76
CA LYS A 177 -10.89 -13.68 5.11
C LYS A 177 -9.49 -14.06 5.59
N SER A 178 -8.95 -15.16 5.09
CA SER A 178 -7.64 -15.70 5.48
C SER A 178 -6.56 -15.53 4.41
N ARG A 179 -6.86 -14.83 3.31
CA ARG A 179 -5.91 -14.68 2.22
C ARG A 179 -4.95 -13.53 2.48
N ILE A 180 -3.65 -13.84 2.40
CA ILE A 180 -2.57 -12.85 2.41
C ILE A 180 -2.44 -12.24 1.02
N TYR A 181 -2.27 -13.08 -0.01
CA TYR A 181 -2.00 -12.64 -1.38
C TYR A 181 -2.62 -13.59 -2.41
N ASN A 182 -3.03 -13.05 -3.56
CA ASN A 182 -3.37 -13.84 -4.73
C ASN A 182 -2.42 -13.54 -5.88
N ILE A 183 -1.71 -14.53 -6.35
CA ILE A 183 -0.84 -14.43 -7.51
C ILE A 183 -1.72 -14.32 -8.75
N SER A 184 -1.73 -13.16 -9.37
CA SER A 184 -2.33 -12.99 -10.69
C SER A 184 -1.33 -13.38 -11.77
N ALA A 185 -1.83 -13.96 -12.86
CA ALA A 185 -1.00 -14.42 -13.95
C ALA A 185 -1.29 -13.68 -15.25
N SER A 186 -0.26 -13.51 -16.05
CA SER A 186 -0.36 -12.92 -17.38
C SER A 186 -1.32 -13.73 -18.27
N THR A 187 -2.17 -13.03 -19.00
CA THR A 187 -3.08 -13.60 -19.99
C THR A 187 -2.58 -13.35 -21.41
N ALA A 188 -3.01 -14.16 -22.38
CA ALA A 188 -2.64 -14.01 -23.78
C ALA A 188 -2.95 -12.60 -24.35
N ASP A 189 -3.95 -11.92 -23.79
CA ASP A 189 -4.36 -10.56 -24.20
C ASP A 189 -3.50 -9.46 -23.54
N SER A 190 -2.54 -9.82 -22.70
CA SER A 190 -1.61 -8.85 -22.10
C SER A 190 -0.85 -8.10 -23.20
N SER A 191 -0.85 -6.78 -23.13
CA SER A 191 -0.10 -5.91 -24.06
C SER A 191 1.39 -6.23 -24.12
N TYR A 192 1.90 -6.88 -23.12
CA TYR A 192 3.31 -7.28 -22.97
C TYR A 192 3.59 -8.62 -23.67
N ILE A 193 2.66 -9.55 -23.66
CA ILE A 193 2.74 -10.77 -24.46
C ILE A 193 2.64 -10.38 -25.95
N ALA A 194 1.71 -9.50 -26.31
CA ALA A 194 1.59 -8.96 -27.66
C ALA A 194 2.84 -8.21 -28.11
N ALA A 195 3.57 -7.55 -27.18
CA ALA A 195 4.85 -6.90 -27.46
C ALA A 195 6.07 -7.86 -27.46
N GLY A 196 5.86 -9.15 -27.21
CA GLY A 196 6.95 -10.14 -27.12
C GLY A 196 7.81 -10.03 -25.89
N THR A 197 7.35 -9.35 -24.85
CA THR A 197 8.07 -9.10 -23.60
C THR A 197 7.45 -9.78 -22.37
N GLY A 198 6.35 -10.51 -22.53
CA GLY A 198 5.67 -11.25 -21.48
C GLY A 198 5.58 -12.74 -21.76
N VAL A 199 5.35 -13.53 -20.75
CA VAL A 199 5.10 -14.97 -20.80
C VAL A 199 3.73 -15.27 -20.24
N GLU A 200 2.88 -15.93 -21.03
CA GLU A 200 1.55 -16.34 -20.57
C GLU A 200 1.65 -17.26 -19.35
N GLY A 201 0.82 -16.98 -18.36
CA GLY A 201 0.79 -17.73 -17.11
C GLY A 201 1.87 -17.35 -16.10
N TRP A 202 2.68 -16.31 -16.38
CA TRP A 202 3.70 -15.85 -15.45
C TRP A 202 3.08 -14.96 -14.35
N GLY A 203 3.35 -15.32 -13.10
CA GLY A 203 2.95 -14.61 -11.89
C GLY A 203 4.15 -14.25 -11.02
N THR A 204 3.87 -13.92 -9.78
CA THR A 204 4.85 -13.44 -8.79
C THR A 204 5.61 -14.59 -8.14
N ASP A 205 6.90 -14.40 -7.92
CA ASP A 205 7.65 -15.11 -6.89
C ASP A 205 7.46 -14.40 -5.55
N VAL A 206 6.73 -15.04 -4.63
CA VAL A 206 6.35 -14.44 -3.36
C VAL A 206 7.00 -15.13 -2.17
N TYR A 207 7.60 -14.34 -1.28
CA TYR A 207 8.03 -14.77 0.04
C TYR A 207 7.04 -14.30 1.10
N VAL A 208 6.54 -15.25 1.90
CA VAL A 208 5.55 -14.99 2.97
C VAL A 208 6.04 -15.58 4.27
N ASP A 209 6.27 -14.77 5.30
CA ASP A 209 6.71 -15.26 6.61
C ASP A 209 6.31 -14.32 7.75
N GLY A 210 6.00 -14.89 8.91
CA GLY A 210 5.68 -14.14 10.11
C GLY A 210 4.37 -13.34 10.08
N ASN A 211 3.57 -13.45 9.02
CA ASN A 211 2.30 -12.75 8.95
C ASN A 211 1.27 -13.35 9.90
N TYR A 212 0.54 -12.50 10.59
CA TYR A 212 -0.58 -12.87 11.43
C TYR A 212 -1.90 -12.69 10.68
N VAL A 213 -2.69 -13.76 10.61
CA VAL A 213 -4.02 -13.73 10.01
C VAL A 213 -5.04 -13.97 11.11
N ASP A 214 -5.79 -12.94 11.43
CA ASP A 214 -6.73 -12.89 12.54
C ASP A 214 -7.78 -14.01 12.44
N GLU A 215 -7.98 -14.71 13.57
CA GLU A 215 -8.85 -15.89 13.69
C GLU A 215 -8.51 -17.06 12.75
N ASN A 216 -7.29 -17.10 12.18
CA ASN A 216 -6.85 -18.23 11.37
C ASN A 216 -5.44 -18.72 11.76
N SER A 217 -5.37 -19.56 12.78
CA SER A 217 -4.11 -20.13 13.29
C SER A 217 -3.38 -20.99 12.26
N SER A 218 -4.11 -21.65 11.35
CA SER A 218 -3.49 -22.47 10.29
C SER A 218 -2.68 -21.65 9.29
N VAL A 219 -3.20 -20.49 8.87
CA VAL A 219 -2.48 -19.58 7.98
C VAL A 219 -1.41 -18.80 8.73
N THR A 220 -1.66 -18.43 9.99
CA THR A 220 -0.66 -17.76 10.83
C THR A 220 0.56 -18.65 11.07
N SER A 221 0.36 -19.96 11.28
CA SER A 221 1.48 -20.91 11.49
C SER A 221 2.19 -21.33 10.20
N ASP A 222 1.53 -21.21 9.06
CA ASP A 222 2.08 -21.56 7.74
C ASP A 222 1.48 -20.57 6.70
N ASN A 223 2.20 -19.48 6.50
CA ASN A 223 1.70 -18.39 5.64
C ASN A 223 1.52 -18.80 4.17
N THR A 224 2.17 -19.88 3.71
CA THR A 224 1.97 -20.36 2.33
C THR A 224 0.53 -20.75 2.05
N LYS A 225 -0.22 -21.16 3.06
CA LYS A 225 -1.66 -21.46 2.99
C LYS A 225 -2.54 -20.23 2.78
N GLY A 226 -2.00 -19.05 2.99
CA GLY A 226 -2.66 -17.76 2.72
C GLY A 226 -2.40 -17.22 1.33
N VAL A 227 -1.68 -17.95 0.48
CA VAL A 227 -1.37 -17.54 -0.89
C VAL A 227 -2.23 -18.33 -1.87
N ASP A 228 -3.14 -17.64 -2.53
CA ASP A 228 -3.92 -18.15 -3.65
C ASP A 228 -3.23 -17.81 -4.98
N LYS A 229 -3.72 -18.38 -6.08
CA LYS A 229 -3.25 -18.08 -7.43
C LYS A 229 -4.36 -18.21 -8.46
N ASP A 230 -4.22 -17.47 -9.55
CA ASP A 230 -5.10 -17.61 -10.70
C ASP A 230 -4.94 -19.00 -11.35
N SER A 231 -6.00 -19.50 -11.95
CA SER A 231 -6.03 -20.86 -12.52
C SER A 231 -5.05 -21.07 -13.68
N ASN A 232 -4.70 -19.99 -14.38
CA ASN A 232 -3.74 -20.00 -15.49
C ASN A 232 -2.28 -19.75 -15.02
N ALA A 233 -2.02 -19.49 -13.72
CA ALA A 233 -0.68 -19.31 -13.21
C ALA A 233 0.10 -20.63 -13.24
N ASN A 234 1.18 -20.65 -14.01
CA ASN A 234 2.04 -21.82 -14.21
C ASN A 234 3.55 -21.53 -14.04
N HIS A 235 3.94 -20.25 -13.93
CA HIS A 235 5.28 -19.79 -13.61
C HIS A 235 5.22 -18.83 -12.41
N TYR A 236 5.48 -19.35 -11.22
CA TYR A 236 5.47 -18.60 -9.95
C TYR A 236 6.20 -19.39 -8.88
N GLY A 237 6.59 -18.74 -7.79
CA GLY A 237 7.12 -19.36 -6.58
C GLY A 237 6.36 -18.92 -5.33
N ILE A 238 6.19 -19.84 -4.37
CA ILE A 238 5.67 -19.53 -3.03
C ILE A 238 6.70 -19.99 -2.01
N TRP A 239 7.32 -19.05 -1.36
CA TRP A 239 8.45 -19.24 -0.47
C TRP A 239 8.14 -18.82 0.96
N SER A 240 8.72 -19.49 1.91
CA SER A 240 8.70 -19.15 3.33
C SER A 240 10.01 -19.56 3.98
N LYS A 241 10.23 -19.17 5.22
CA LYS A 241 11.43 -19.57 5.98
C LYS A 241 11.66 -21.09 6.01
N SER A 242 10.58 -21.87 5.89
CA SER A 242 10.64 -23.33 5.97
C SER A 242 11.04 -24.02 4.67
N ASN A 243 10.88 -23.39 3.53
CA ASN A 243 11.09 -24.00 2.21
C ASN A 243 12.06 -23.25 1.28
N ILE A 244 12.66 -22.13 1.72
CA ILE A 244 13.63 -21.36 0.92
C ILE A 244 15.06 -21.64 1.38
N THR A 245 15.97 -21.80 0.43
CA THR A 245 17.42 -21.88 0.71
C THR A 245 18.03 -20.48 0.81
N ASP A 246 19.18 -20.35 1.49
CA ASP A 246 19.88 -19.06 1.60
C ASP A 246 20.33 -18.52 0.22
N ALA A 247 20.63 -19.40 -0.73
CA ALA A 247 20.97 -19.01 -2.10
C ALA A 247 19.75 -18.41 -2.83
N GLU A 248 18.57 -18.99 -2.66
CA GLU A 248 17.32 -18.48 -3.21
C GLU A 248 16.93 -17.14 -2.57
N LYS A 249 17.11 -16.98 -1.26
CA LYS A 249 16.92 -15.69 -0.59
C LYS A 249 17.77 -14.57 -1.20
N ILE A 250 19.04 -14.84 -1.45
CA ILE A 250 19.95 -13.83 -2.02
C ILE A 250 19.52 -13.41 -3.43
N VAL A 251 19.00 -14.33 -4.22
CA VAL A 251 18.60 -14.05 -5.60
C VAL A 251 17.24 -13.35 -5.67
N HIS A 252 16.26 -13.80 -4.88
CA HIS A 252 14.87 -13.34 -4.97
C HIS A 252 14.51 -12.26 -3.94
N PHE A 253 15.23 -12.17 -2.81
CA PHE A 253 14.85 -11.34 -1.65
C PHE A 253 16.04 -10.53 -1.09
N ARG A 254 16.81 -9.89 -1.97
CA ARG A 254 18.00 -9.09 -1.64
C ARG A 254 17.77 -7.94 -0.65
N TYR A 255 16.53 -7.56 -0.45
CA TYR A 255 16.17 -6.33 0.24
C TYR A 255 16.59 -6.27 1.71
N GLU A 256 16.70 -7.41 2.39
CA GLU A 256 17.07 -7.44 3.82
C GLU A 256 18.49 -6.91 4.10
N ASN A 257 19.40 -6.99 3.14
CA ASN A 257 20.80 -6.65 3.34
C ASN A 257 21.17 -5.23 2.84
N GLU A 258 20.43 -4.68 1.90
CA GLU A 258 20.75 -3.39 1.28
C GLU A 258 20.00 -2.22 1.93
N TYR A 259 18.77 -2.45 2.39
CA TYR A 259 17.89 -1.42 2.97
C TYR A 259 17.14 -1.99 4.18
N PRO A 260 17.79 -2.08 5.34
CA PRO A 260 17.18 -2.70 6.50
C PRO A 260 15.98 -1.88 7.00
N VAL A 261 14.81 -2.49 6.98
CA VAL A 261 13.63 -2.00 7.68
C VAL A 261 13.65 -2.55 9.10
N ASN A 262 13.45 -1.70 10.10
CA ASN A 262 13.28 -2.15 11.48
C ASN A 262 12.00 -2.99 11.56
N THR A 263 12.15 -4.31 11.66
CA THR A 263 11.04 -5.26 11.49
C THR A 263 10.58 -5.75 12.86
N GLU A 264 9.30 -5.56 13.14
CA GLU A 264 8.62 -6.04 14.35
C GLU A 264 7.90 -7.37 14.11
N THR A 265 7.40 -8.03 15.16
CA THR A 265 6.39 -9.09 14.98
C THR A 265 5.10 -8.50 14.42
N ALA A 266 4.28 -9.30 13.75
CA ALA A 266 3.02 -8.79 13.20
C ALA A 266 2.10 -8.20 14.28
N GLU A 267 2.07 -8.79 15.47
CA GLU A 267 1.26 -8.34 16.59
C GLU A 267 1.79 -7.05 17.23
N ASP A 268 3.10 -6.84 17.22
CA ASP A 268 3.68 -5.57 17.69
C ASP A 268 3.50 -4.49 16.63
N ALA A 269 3.70 -4.80 15.35
CA ALA A 269 3.39 -3.90 14.24
C ALA A 269 1.92 -3.46 14.24
N TYR A 270 0.99 -4.35 14.56
CA TYR A 270 -0.42 -3.97 14.73
C TYR A 270 -0.60 -2.84 15.77
N LYS A 271 0.12 -2.91 16.89
CA LYS A 271 0.03 -1.89 17.95
C LYS A 271 0.72 -0.58 17.52
N SER A 272 1.97 -0.68 17.04
CA SER A 272 2.77 0.48 16.66
C SER A 272 2.16 1.25 15.48
N VAL A 273 1.62 0.56 14.48
CA VAL A 273 0.91 1.17 13.35
C VAL A 273 -0.36 1.89 13.81
N LEU A 274 -1.19 1.28 14.65
CA LEU A 274 -2.40 1.94 15.15
C LEU A 274 -2.09 3.14 16.06
N GLU A 275 -0.94 3.15 16.71
CA GLU A 275 -0.48 4.26 17.52
C GLU A 275 0.11 5.39 16.68
N SER A 276 0.96 5.08 15.71
CA SER A 276 1.88 6.04 15.09
C SER A 276 1.59 6.38 13.63
N ALA A 277 0.89 5.54 12.87
CA ALA A 277 0.66 5.80 11.45
C ALA A 277 -0.26 7.01 11.19
N GLY A 278 -0.12 7.59 9.99
CA GLY A 278 -0.82 8.77 9.54
C GLY A 278 -0.15 10.08 9.96
N ALA A 279 -0.80 11.20 9.72
CA ALA A 279 -0.39 12.51 10.21
C ALA A 279 -0.61 12.57 11.73
N SER A 280 0.25 11.91 12.47
CA SER A 280 0.03 11.47 13.86
C SER A 280 0.54 12.42 14.93
N ILE A 281 1.25 13.51 14.57
CA ILE A 281 1.66 14.54 15.55
C ILE A 281 0.41 15.12 16.24
N ILE A 282 -0.60 15.49 15.42
CA ILE A 282 -1.94 15.83 15.91
C ILE A 282 -2.93 15.07 15.01
N ARG A 283 -3.36 13.91 15.46
CA ARG A 283 -4.26 13.05 14.68
C ARG A 283 -5.66 13.66 14.59
N ASP A 284 -6.21 13.75 13.39
CA ASP A 284 -7.58 14.25 13.18
C ASP A 284 -8.65 13.21 13.56
N SER A 285 -9.92 13.61 13.49
CA SER A 285 -11.04 12.73 13.85
C SER A 285 -11.24 11.58 12.86
N VAL A 286 -10.82 11.74 11.60
CA VAL A 286 -10.90 10.67 10.57
C VAL A 286 -9.93 9.57 10.91
N ASP A 287 -8.65 9.89 11.10
CA ASP A 287 -7.62 8.90 11.44
C ASP A 287 -7.91 8.25 12.81
N THR A 288 -8.38 9.04 13.76
CA THR A 288 -8.79 8.53 15.09
C THR A 288 -9.93 7.52 14.96
N ARG A 289 -10.95 7.80 14.14
CA ARG A 289 -12.04 6.89 13.88
C ARG A 289 -11.56 5.62 13.18
N VAL A 290 -10.79 5.74 12.11
CA VAL A 290 -10.28 4.60 11.35
C VAL A 290 -9.45 3.66 12.25
N THR A 291 -8.54 4.20 13.06
CA THR A 291 -7.77 3.36 13.99
C THR A 291 -8.63 2.70 15.07
N ASN A 292 -9.70 3.37 15.54
CA ASN A 292 -10.66 2.79 16.46
C ASN A 292 -11.53 1.71 15.79
N ASP A 293 -11.89 1.87 14.53
CA ASP A 293 -12.58 0.83 13.76
C ASP A 293 -11.75 -0.44 13.68
N VAL A 294 -10.44 -0.31 13.41
CA VAL A 294 -9.52 -1.46 13.41
C VAL A 294 -9.48 -2.13 14.79
N LYS A 295 -9.35 -1.36 15.87
CA LYS A 295 -9.29 -1.90 17.26
C LYS A 295 -10.57 -2.65 17.60
N ASN A 296 -11.72 -2.08 17.30
CA ASN A 296 -13.03 -2.57 17.73
C ASN A 296 -13.73 -3.50 16.72
N ARG A 297 -13.12 -3.76 15.57
CA ARG A 297 -13.71 -4.51 14.43
C ARG A 297 -15.04 -3.87 13.98
N THR A 298 -15.02 -2.57 13.76
CA THR A 298 -16.17 -1.76 13.31
C THR A 298 -15.86 -1.08 11.98
N GLY A 299 -16.72 -0.15 11.56
CA GLY A 299 -16.58 0.58 10.32
C GLY A 299 -17.05 -0.20 9.09
N LYS A 300 -17.01 0.46 7.95
CA LYS A 300 -17.52 -0.08 6.68
C LYS A 300 -16.81 0.54 5.47
N ILE A 301 -16.95 -0.08 4.32
CA ILE A 301 -16.68 0.53 3.02
C ILE A 301 -17.80 1.55 2.77
N ILE A 302 -17.44 2.73 2.25
CA ILE A 302 -18.33 3.88 2.11
C ILE A 302 -18.42 4.33 0.66
N ASP A 303 -19.44 5.14 0.34
CA ASP A 303 -19.67 5.69 -1.00
C ASP A 303 -19.35 7.20 -1.05
N LYS A 304 -19.38 7.89 0.08
CA LYS A 304 -19.09 9.32 0.19
C LYS A 304 -18.59 9.69 1.58
N PRO A 305 -17.82 10.78 1.73
CA PRO A 305 -17.26 11.21 3.02
C PRO A 305 -18.34 11.44 4.10
N SER A 306 -19.52 11.94 3.72
CA SER A 306 -20.63 12.19 4.66
C SER A 306 -21.20 10.92 5.33
N ASP A 307 -20.92 9.72 4.80
CA ASP A 307 -21.33 8.45 5.42
C ASP A 307 -20.63 8.20 6.76
N VAL A 308 -19.53 8.93 7.00
CA VAL A 308 -18.66 8.81 8.19
C VAL A 308 -18.39 10.16 8.86
N GLY A 309 -19.23 11.15 8.64
CA GLY A 309 -19.14 12.47 9.28
C GLY A 309 -18.49 13.57 8.42
N GLY A 310 -17.97 13.24 7.25
CA GLY A 310 -17.39 14.22 6.31
C GLY A 310 -16.04 14.77 6.76
N TYR A 311 -15.66 15.89 6.16
CA TYR A 311 -14.36 16.54 6.41
C TYR A 311 -14.29 17.08 7.84
N PRO A 312 -13.22 16.78 8.58
CA PRO A 312 -13.03 17.34 9.90
C PRO A 312 -12.69 18.82 9.83
N THR A 313 -13.07 19.57 10.86
CA THR A 313 -12.47 20.86 11.11
C THR A 313 -11.03 20.63 11.58
N LEU A 314 -10.09 21.24 10.87
CA LEU A 314 -8.69 21.26 11.28
C LEU A 314 -8.40 22.61 11.92
N ASP A 315 -8.11 22.59 13.22
CA ASP A 315 -7.70 23.80 13.91
C ASP A 315 -6.31 24.21 13.39
N GLY A 316 -6.19 25.41 12.86
CA GLY A 316 -4.91 25.97 12.48
C GLY A 316 -4.03 26.12 13.73
N GLY A 317 -2.78 25.65 13.69
CA GLY A 317 -1.80 25.92 14.72
C GLY A 317 -1.47 27.40 14.81
N ILE A 318 -0.83 27.82 15.90
CA ILE A 318 -0.19 29.15 15.96
C ILE A 318 1.00 29.10 14.99
N MET A 319 0.97 29.97 14.00
CA MET A 319 2.08 30.10 13.05
C MET A 319 3.33 30.52 13.80
N SER A 320 4.39 29.75 13.67
CA SER A 320 5.71 30.15 14.19
C SER A 320 6.16 31.43 13.53
N LYS A 321 6.88 32.28 14.28
CA LYS A 321 7.40 33.53 13.74
C LYS A 321 8.44 33.22 12.67
N ASP A 322 8.26 33.75 11.50
CA ASP A 322 9.17 33.72 10.36
C ASP A 322 9.33 35.19 9.93
N SER A 323 10.49 35.79 10.25
CA SER A 323 10.66 37.24 10.15
C SER A 323 11.05 37.71 8.77
N ASP A 324 11.70 36.87 7.98
CA ASP A 324 12.14 37.18 6.62
C ASP A 324 11.30 36.52 5.53
N LEU A 325 10.32 35.69 5.96
CA LEU A 325 9.33 35.03 5.10
C LEU A 325 9.94 34.06 4.09
N ASP A 326 11.03 33.41 4.45
CA ASP A 326 11.65 32.38 3.62
C ASP A 326 11.02 30.99 3.77
N GLY A 327 10.07 30.84 4.69
CA GLY A 327 9.36 29.62 5.00
C GLY A 327 10.01 28.78 6.10
N ILE A 328 11.10 29.23 6.68
CA ILE A 328 11.76 28.62 7.82
C ILE A 328 11.44 29.42 9.09
N PRO A 329 10.77 28.84 10.10
CA PRO A 329 10.53 29.56 11.34
C PRO A 329 11.82 29.98 12.05
N ASN A 330 11.88 31.18 12.61
CA ASN A 330 13.03 31.74 13.30
C ASN A 330 13.67 30.78 14.35
N ASP A 331 12.85 29.95 15.01
CA ASP A 331 13.33 28.99 16.01
C ASP A 331 14.22 27.88 15.40
N TYR A 332 14.24 27.74 14.08
CA TYR A 332 15.05 26.77 13.35
C TYR A 332 16.22 27.40 12.59
N GLU A 333 16.21 28.71 12.35
CA GLU A 333 17.29 29.44 11.65
C GLU A 333 18.51 29.63 12.48
N ASP A 334 18.35 29.75 13.80
CA ASP A 334 19.42 30.04 14.76
C ASP A 334 20.14 28.78 15.28
N LYS A 335 19.99 27.63 14.58
CA LYS A 335 20.63 26.36 14.95
C LYS A 335 21.55 25.88 13.86
#